data_04e5b63c6d26db144ffbec559957134c
#
_entry.id   04e5b63c6d26db144ffbec559957134c
#
_cell.length_a   1.000
_cell.length_b   1.000
_cell.length_c   1.000
_cell.angle_alpha   90.00
_cell.angle_beta   90.00
_cell.angle_gamma   90.00
#
_symmetry.space_group_name_H-M   'P 1'
#
loop_
_entity.id
_entity.type
_entity.pdbx_description
1 polymer ?
#
loop_
_entity_poly.entity_id
_entity_poly.type
_entity_poly.pdbx_seq_one_letter_code
_entity_poly.pdbx_strand_id
1 'polypeptide(L)'
;MKKILIVEDQPDIRKLIRMTLEFEDYEIHEAADGAFGLRMASAVGPDLMLLDVMMPGELDGLQVCQRIKSDPKLKHIKVVLLTARGQARDREAGQQAGADDYLVKPFSPLQLIETIDRLVATA
;
A
#
# COMPACT_ATOMS: atom_id res chain seq x y z
N MET A 1 -7.18 0.48 17.22
CA MET A 1 -6.90 -0.47 16.11
C MET A 1 -6.41 0.30 14.91
N LYS A 2 -5.25 -0.06 14.37
CA LYS A 2 -4.71 0.59 13.18
C LYS A 2 -5.48 0.15 11.94
N LYS A 3 -5.63 1.07 10.99
CA LYS A 3 -6.36 0.82 9.74
C LYS A 3 -5.39 0.60 8.60
N ILE A 4 -5.56 -0.49 7.86
CA ILE A 4 -4.74 -0.85 6.72
C ILE A 4 -5.63 -0.86 5.48
N LEU A 5 -5.21 -0.15 4.44
CA LEU A 5 -5.89 -0.18 3.14
C LEU A 5 -5.03 -0.95 2.15
N ILE A 6 -5.60 -2.00 1.56
CA ILE A 6 -4.93 -2.82 0.55
C ILE A 6 -5.46 -2.40 -0.81
N VAL A 7 -4.57 -1.91 -1.68
CA VAL A 7 -4.91 -1.51 -3.04
C VAL A 7 -4.18 -2.44 -4.01
N GLU A 8 -4.89 -3.45 -4.51
CA GLU A 8 -4.34 -4.51 -5.34
C GLU A 8 -5.43 -5.00 -6.30
N ASP A 9 -5.14 -5.01 -7.60
CA ASP A 9 -6.11 -5.42 -8.61
C ASP A 9 -6.30 -6.93 -8.71
N GLN A 10 -5.28 -7.73 -8.35
CA GLN A 10 -5.37 -9.18 -8.42
C GLN A 10 -6.07 -9.73 -7.18
N PRO A 11 -7.25 -10.34 -7.32
CA PRO A 11 -8.02 -10.81 -6.17
C PRO A 11 -7.28 -11.84 -5.31
N ASP A 12 -6.49 -12.70 -5.94
CA ASP A 12 -5.76 -13.76 -5.22
C ASP A 12 -4.69 -13.16 -4.29
N ILE A 13 -3.95 -12.16 -4.78
CA ILE A 13 -2.93 -11.49 -3.98
C ILE A 13 -3.58 -10.68 -2.87
N ARG A 14 -4.66 -9.96 -3.19
CA ARG A 14 -5.40 -9.18 -2.21
C ARG A 14 -5.93 -10.07 -1.09
N LYS A 15 -6.47 -11.24 -1.45
CA LYS A 15 -6.97 -12.21 -0.47
C LYS A 15 -5.84 -12.75 0.41
N LEU A 16 -4.69 -13.07 -0.20
CA LEU A 16 -3.54 -13.57 0.56
C LEU A 16 -3.06 -12.54 1.59
N ILE A 17 -2.97 -11.28 1.19
CA ILE A 17 -2.59 -10.21 2.10
C ILE A 17 -3.59 -10.11 3.24
N ARG A 18 -4.88 -10.11 2.92
CA ARG A 18 -5.93 -10.04 3.92
C ARG A 18 -5.85 -11.19 4.91
N MET A 19 -5.69 -12.41 4.41
CA MET A 19 -5.59 -13.59 5.26
C MET A 19 -4.38 -13.53 6.19
N THR A 20 -3.26 -13.03 5.68
CA THR A 20 -2.05 -12.85 6.48
C THR A 20 -2.28 -11.88 7.63
N LEU A 21 -3.01 -10.79 7.37
CA LEU A 21 -3.23 -9.74 8.36
C LEU A 21 -4.41 -10.00 9.29
N GLU A 22 -5.26 -10.98 8.99
CA GLU A 22 -6.42 -11.31 9.85
C GLU A 22 -6.01 -11.73 11.25
N PHE A 23 -4.83 -12.32 11.40
CA PHE A 23 -4.31 -12.73 12.70
C PHE A 23 -3.72 -11.57 13.48
N GLU A 24 -3.57 -10.42 12.86
CA GLU A 24 -3.10 -9.20 13.50
C GLU A 24 -4.29 -8.31 13.86
N ASP A 25 -4.06 -7.40 14.76
CA ASP A 25 -5.13 -6.55 15.30
C ASP A 25 -5.31 -5.30 14.46
N TYR A 26 -5.66 -5.49 13.17
CA TYR A 26 -5.85 -4.40 12.22
C TYR A 26 -7.29 -4.35 11.69
N GLU A 27 -7.75 -3.13 11.41
CA GLU A 27 -8.97 -2.93 10.63
C GLU A 27 -8.56 -2.87 9.15
N ILE A 28 -9.07 -3.78 8.33
CA ILE A 28 -8.62 -3.96 6.96
C ILE A 28 -9.69 -3.50 5.97
N HIS A 29 -9.26 -2.68 5.01
CA HIS A 29 -10.07 -2.22 3.89
C HIS A 29 -9.39 -2.59 2.59
N GLU A 30 -10.14 -2.74 1.51
CA GLU A 30 -9.63 -3.19 0.22
C GLU A 30 -10.14 -2.31 -0.91
N ALA A 31 -9.29 -2.11 -1.91
CA ALA A 31 -9.65 -1.45 -3.16
C ALA A 31 -9.00 -2.21 -4.33
N ALA A 32 -9.70 -2.32 -5.44
CA ALA A 32 -9.25 -3.12 -6.59
C ALA A 32 -8.54 -2.30 -7.66
N ASP A 33 -8.53 -0.97 -7.55
CA ASP A 33 -7.81 -0.11 -8.48
C ASP A 33 -7.34 1.17 -7.79
N GLY A 34 -6.50 1.92 -8.49
CA GLY A 34 -5.88 3.12 -7.93
C GLY A 34 -6.85 4.24 -7.64
N ALA A 35 -7.81 4.49 -8.53
CA ALA A 35 -8.78 5.56 -8.34
C ALA A 35 -9.67 5.31 -7.13
N PHE A 36 -10.13 4.06 -6.97
CA PHE A 36 -10.94 3.69 -5.81
C PHE A 36 -10.10 3.71 -4.54
N GLY A 37 -8.84 3.27 -4.63
CA GLY A 37 -7.90 3.34 -3.49
C GLY A 37 -7.72 4.77 -2.99
N LEU A 38 -7.59 5.72 -3.91
CA LEU A 38 -7.43 7.12 -3.54
C LEU A 38 -8.70 7.66 -2.84
N ARG A 39 -9.88 7.30 -3.36
CA ARG A 39 -11.15 7.68 -2.71
C ARG A 39 -11.29 7.06 -1.32
N MET A 40 -10.90 5.79 -1.19
CA MET A 40 -10.93 5.09 0.10
C MET A 40 -9.97 5.72 1.10
N ALA A 41 -8.79 6.16 0.65
CA ALA A 41 -7.84 6.84 1.53
C ALA A 41 -8.47 8.08 2.17
N SER A 42 -9.22 8.86 1.38
CA SER A 42 -9.90 10.03 1.90
C SER A 42 -11.06 9.67 2.83
N ALA A 43 -11.81 8.61 2.51
CA ALA A 43 -13.00 8.23 3.26
C ALA A 43 -12.68 7.52 4.56
N VAL A 44 -11.66 6.66 4.57
CA VAL A 44 -11.33 5.79 5.71
C VAL A 44 -10.26 6.39 6.60
N GLY A 45 -9.30 7.11 6.02
CA GLY A 45 -8.15 7.64 6.76
C GLY A 45 -7.26 6.53 7.29
N PRO A 46 -6.72 5.65 6.44
CA PRO A 46 -5.90 4.55 6.92
C PRO A 46 -4.58 5.05 7.51
N ASP A 47 -4.01 4.25 8.39
CA ASP A 47 -2.67 4.51 8.92
C ASP A 47 -1.60 4.11 7.93
N LEU A 48 -1.88 3.08 7.12
CA LEU A 48 -0.94 2.54 6.14
C LEU A 48 -1.70 2.02 4.92
N MET A 49 -1.12 2.23 3.74
CA MET A 49 -1.61 1.67 2.48
C MET A 49 -0.58 0.71 1.91
N LEU A 50 -1.04 -0.49 1.54
CA LEU A 50 -0.29 -1.42 0.71
C LEU A 50 -0.77 -1.18 -0.72
N LEU A 51 0.12 -0.80 -1.61
CA LEU A 51 -0.25 -0.23 -2.90
C LEU A 51 0.54 -0.88 -4.03
N ASP A 52 -0.15 -1.68 -4.84
CA ASP A 52 0.47 -2.30 -6.00
C ASP A 52 0.89 -1.23 -7.00
N VAL A 53 2.13 -1.31 -7.49
CA VAL A 53 2.65 -0.38 -8.49
C VAL A 53 1.95 -0.58 -9.84
N MET A 54 1.79 -1.84 -10.26
CA MET A 54 1.26 -2.19 -11.58
C MET A 54 -0.22 -2.49 -11.51
N MET A 55 -1.05 -1.48 -11.75
CA MET A 55 -2.50 -1.64 -11.79
C MET A 55 -3.08 -1.05 -13.07
N PRO A 56 -4.13 -1.68 -13.65
CA PRO A 56 -4.80 -1.11 -14.80
C PRO A 56 -5.64 0.11 -14.40
N GLY A 57 -6.07 0.87 -15.38
CA GLY A 57 -6.92 2.03 -15.18
C GLY A 57 -6.16 3.34 -15.29
N GLU A 58 -6.79 4.41 -14.85
CA GLU A 58 -6.25 5.77 -15.02
C GLU A 58 -5.06 6.06 -14.12
N LEU A 59 -5.01 5.42 -12.95
CA LEU A 59 -3.96 5.67 -11.96
C LEU A 59 -3.25 4.39 -11.59
N ASP A 60 -1.94 4.34 -11.80
CA ASP A 60 -1.11 3.26 -11.26
C ASP A 60 -0.71 3.57 -9.81
N GLY A 61 0.00 2.64 -9.19
CA GLY A 61 0.38 2.80 -7.78
C GLY A 61 1.32 3.97 -7.53
N LEU A 62 2.20 4.28 -8.46
CA LEU A 62 3.13 5.42 -8.31
C LEU A 62 2.36 6.74 -8.33
N GLN A 63 1.40 6.86 -9.22
CA GLN A 63 0.57 8.06 -9.31
C GLN A 63 -0.29 8.25 -8.06
N VAL A 64 -0.86 7.16 -7.54
CA VAL A 64 -1.64 7.21 -6.29
C VAL A 64 -0.74 7.64 -5.13
N CYS A 65 0.45 7.04 -5.01
CA CYS A 65 1.41 7.40 -3.96
C CYS A 65 1.76 8.88 -4.02
N GLN A 66 2.05 9.38 -5.22
CA GLN A 66 2.40 10.78 -5.43
C GLN A 66 1.27 11.69 -4.98
N ARG A 67 0.04 11.37 -5.31
CA ARG A 67 -1.14 12.16 -4.90
C ARG A 67 -1.34 12.13 -3.38
N ILE A 68 -1.18 10.97 -2.76
CA ILE A 68 -1.29 10.83 -1.30
C ILE A 68 -0.24 11.71 -0.61
N LYS A 69 1.01 11.62 -1.06
CA LYS A 69 2.11 12.34 -0.42
C LYS A 69 2.12 13.84 -0.71
N SER A 70 1.41 14.27 -1.75
CA SER A 70 1.27 15.69 -2.09
C SER A 70 0.07 16.36 -1.42
N ASP A 71 -0.84 15.59 -0.85
CA ASP A 71 -2.05 16.12 -0.22
C ASP A 71 -1.79 16.33 1.27
N PRO A 72 -1.91 17.57 1.78
CA PRO A 72 -1.69 17.84 3.20
C PRO A 72 -2.57 17.03 4.15
N LYS A 73 -3.73 16.60 3.69
CA LYS A 73 -4.67 15.81 4.50
C LYS A 73 -4.32 14.33 4.51
N LEU A 74 -3.56 13.84 3.52
CA LEU A 74 -3.29 12.41 3.33
C LEU A 74 -1.82 12.04 3.49
N LYS A 75 -0.91 13.00 3.45
CA LYS A 75 0.54 12.73 3.44
C LYS A 75 1.04 12.00 4.68
N HIS A 76 0.28 12.00 5.76
CA HIS A 76 0.65 11.27 6.97
C HIS A 76 0.48 9.75 6.83
N ILE A 77 -0.27 9.31 5.83
CA ILE A 77 -0.49 7.89 5.57
C ILE A 77 0.81 7.25 5.13
N LYS A 78 1.22 6.17 5.79
CA LYS A 78 2.40 5.40 5.37
C LYS A 78 2.06 4.62 4.12
N VAL A 79 2.91 4.68 3.10
CA VAL A 79 2.68 4.00 1.82
C VAL A 79 3.78 2.97 1.59
N VAL A 80 3.39 1.71 1.45
CA VAL A 80 4.27 0.61 1.08
C VAL A 80 3.90 0.18 -0.33
N LEU A 81 4.84 0.30 -1.26
CA LEU A 81 4.62 -0.12 -2.64
C LEU A 81 4.91 -1.60 -2.80
N LEU A 82 4.05 -2.28 -3.54
CA LEU A 82 4.23 -3.70 -3.89
C LEU A 82 4.76 -3.74 -5.32
N THR A 83 6.01 -4.17 -5.49
CA THR A 83 6.70 -4.12 -6.78
C THR A 83 7.03 -5.52 -7.30
N ALA A 84 7.19 -5.65 -8.62
CA ALA A 84 7.64 -6.90 -9.22
C ALA A 84 9.14 -7.08 -9.05
N ARG A 85 9.59 -8.33 -9.02
CA ARG A 85 11.01 -8.66 -8.93
C ARG A 85 11.77 -8.07 -10.11
N GLY A 86 12.95 -7.51 -9.84
CA GLY A 86 13.82 -6.97 -10.88
C GLY A 86 13.45 -5.57 -11.34
N GLN A 87 12.50 -4.92 -10.71
CA GLN A 87 12.03 -3.59 -11.10
C GLN A 87 12.74 -2.49 -10.28
N ALA A 88 14.05 -2.33 -10.52
CA ALA A 88 14.84 -1.30 -9.85
C ALA A 88 14.29 0.11 -10.12
N ARG A 89 13.73 0.33 -11.31
CA ARG A 89 13.11 1.61 -11.67
C ARG A 89 11.92 1.95 -10.79
N ASP A 90 11.17 0.93 -10.36
CA ASP A 90 10.00 1.15 -9.50
C ASP A 90 10.43 1.64 -8.13
N ARG A 91 11.57 1.18 -7.64
CA ARG A 91 12.12 1.65 -6.37
C ARG A 91 12.49 3.13 -6.41
N GLU A 92 13.22 3.53 -7.45
CA GLU A 92 13.60 4.93 -7.63
C GLU A 92 12.35 5.81 -7.78
N ALA A 93 11.43 5.40 -8.65
CA ALA A 93 10.19 6.12 -8.86
C ALA A 93 9.36 6.20 -7.58
N GLY A 94 9.35 5.13 -6.78
CA GLY A 94 8.65 5.09 -5.50
C GLY A 94 9.26 6.07 -4.50
N GLN A 95 10.59 6.15 -4.44
CA GLN A 95 11.26 7.13 -3.58
C GLN A 95 10.90 8.55 -3.98
N GLN A 96 10.91 8.82 -5.29
CA GLN A 96 10.53 10.14 -5.81
C GLN A 96 9.07 10.46 -5.54
N ALA A 97 8.20 9.45 -5.54
CA ALA A 97 6.80 9.62 -5.21
C ALA A 97 6.55 9.75 -3.71
N GLY A 98 7.55 9.52 -2.88
CA GLY A 98 7.46 9.69 -1.43
C GLY A 98 7.06 8.45 -0.66
N ALA A 99 7.16 7.25 -1.26
CA ALA A 99 6.82 6.00 -0.58
C ALA A 99 7.69 5.79 0.66
N ASP A 100 7.12 5.19 1.69
CA ASP A 100 7.82 4.93 2.95
C ASP A 100 8.62 3.63 2.91
N ASP A 101 8.16 2.66 2.12
CA ASP A 101 8.90 1.41 1.92
C ASP A 101 8.36 0.66 0.69
N TYR A 102 8.98 -0.48 0.38
CA TYR A 102 8.56 -1.38 -0.70
C TYR A 102 8.60 -2.81 -0.26
N LEU A 103 7.79 -3.65 -0.90
CA LEU A 103 7.89 -5.10 -0.80
C LEU A 103 7.94 -5.64 -2.22
N VAL A 104 8.93 -6.50 -2.49
CA VAL A 104 9.10 -7.12 -3.81
C VAL A 104 8.31 -8.42 -3.85
N LYS A 105 7.47 -8.58 -4.87
CA LYS A 105 6.70 -9.80 -5.06
C LYS A 105 7.58 -10.90 -5.66
N PRO A 106 7.47 -12.15 -5.19
CA PRO A 106 6.66 -12.58 -4.07
C PRO A 106 7.34 -12.25 -2.73
N PHE A 107 6.56 -11.75 -1.78
CA PHE A 107 7.05 -11.50 -0.41
C PHE A 107 6.49 -12.54 0.54
N SER A 108 7.21 -12.79 1.64
CA SER A 108 6.73 -13.70 2.66
C SER A 108 5.73 -13.02 3.59
N PRO A 109 4.84 -13.79 4.25
CA PRO A 109 3.96 -13.22 5.27
C PRO A 109 4.73 -12.49 6.37
N LEU A 110 5.88 -13.03 6.77
CA LEU A 110 6.71 -12.40 7.81
C LEU A 110 7.23 -11.04 7.37
N GLN A 111 7.71 -10.93 6.13
CA GLN A 111 8.17 -9.66 5.58
C GLN A 111 7.07 -8.61 5.57
N LEU A 112 5.86 -9.02 5.19
CA LEU A 112 4.70 -8.14 5.16
C LEU A 112 4.38 -7.62 6.56
N ILE A 113 4.29 -8.52 7.53
CA ILE A 113 3.95 -8.17 8.91
C ILE A 113 5.02 -7.26 9.52
N GLU A 114 6.29 -7.60 9.36
CA GLU A 114 7.40 -6.80 9.89
C GLU A 114 7.42 -5.39 9.32
N THR A 115 7.18 -5.26 8.03
CA THR A 115 7.16 -3.96 7.35
C THR A 115 6.04 -3.09 7.91
N ILE A 116 4.84 -3.65 8.02
CA ILE A 116 3.68 -2.92 8.54
C ILE A 116 3.92 -2.52 10.00
N ASP A 117 4.32 -3.47 10.85
CA ASP A 117 4.53 -3.20 12.28
C ASP A 117 5.55 -2.09 12.50
N ARG A 118 6.64 -2.11 11.74
CA ARG A 118 7.68 -1.09 11.87
C ARG A 118 7.16 0.30 11.52
N LEU A 119 6.37 0.41 10.47
CA LEU A 119 5.87 1.70 10.00
C LEU A 119 4.74 2.25 10.86
N VAL A 120 3.81 1.41 11.30
CA VAL A 120 2.70 1.87 12.14
C VAL A 120 3.13 2.14 13.57
N ALA A 121 4.18 1.50 14.05
CA ALA A 121 4.70 1.74 15.40
C ALA A 121 5.31 3.14 15.54
N THR A 122 5.78 3.72 14.42
CA THR A 122 6.40 5.06 14.43
C THR A 122 5.42 6.18 14.13
N ALA A 123 4.18 5.84 13.86
CA ALA A 123 3.15 6.82 13.48
C ALA A 123 2.60 7.57 14.69
#